data_835ff3e554fa3e12c08e148a308ac1f2
#
_entry.id   835ff3e554fa3e12c08e148a308ac1f2
#
_cell.length_a   1.000
_cell.length_b   1.000
_cell.length_c   1.000
_cell.angle_alpha   90.00
_cell.angle_beta   90.00
_cell.angle_gamma   90.00
#
_symmetry.space_group_name_H-M   'P 1'
#
loop_
_entity.id
_entity.type
_entity.pdbx_description
1 polymer ?
#
loop_
_entity_poly.entity_id
_entity_poly.type
_entity_poly.pdbx_seq_one_letter_code
_entity_poly.pdbx_strand_id
1 'polypeptide(L)'
;LVGSEMCIRDRPPKPGDIIRFKPKSIIVFVMLIVGIVVLVQMFGYTINYSGNINLAKDYYANQEYDKAYNSLDGIKLSGDDETLYKQAKVVMYVQRQYESYENYEKMNMHTEALNALVKGVDRYQTYRSEAKELGVEDKMTEVYNLIIKVFKDKFKMSETEAISLVELSKLDFTSYYYKIEAYGEAIK
;
A
#
# COMPACT_ATOMS: atom_id res chain seq x y z
N LEU A 1 -22.84 35.24 79.78
CA LEU A 1 -22.85 35.80 78.48
C LEU A 1 -23.02 34.67 77.46
N VAL A 2 -24.16 34.68 76.91
CA VAL A 2 -24.89 33.86 75.99
C VAL A 2 -24.02 33.34 74.86
N GLY A 3 -23.75 32.02 74.79
CA GLY A 3 -23.24 31.30 73.65
C GLY A 3 -24.44 30.79 72.83
N SER A 4 -24.64 31.36 71.63
CA SER A 4 -25.62 30.90 70.69
C SER A 4 -25.07 29.64 69.98
N GLU A 5 -25.49 28.46 70.42
CA GLU A 5 -25.25 27.22 69.67
C GLU A 5 -26.19 27.18 68.47
N MET A 6 -25.59 27.42 67.32
CA MET A 6 -26.27 27.29 66.04
C MET A 6 -26.39 25.79 65.73
N CYS A 7 -27.53 25.21 66.11
CA CYS A 7 -27.86 23.83 65.70
C CYS A 7 -28.04 23.78 64.18
N ILE A 8 -27.00 23.37 63.52
CA ILE A 8 -27.08 22.91 62.10
C ILE A 8 -27.89 21.62 62.13
N ARG A 9 -29.19 21.75 61.83
CA ARG A 9 -30.09 20.62 61.68
C ARG A 9 -29.72 19.90 60.38
N ASP A 10 -28.88 18.87 60.48
CA ASP A 10 -28.64 17.96 59.39
C ASP A 10 -29.96 17.34 58.94
N ARG A 11 -30.53 17.89 57.87
CA ARG A 11 -31.63 17.20 57.19
C ARG A 11 -31.02 15.97 56.52
N PRO A 12 -31.56 14.77 56.79
CA PRO A 12 -31.16 13.62 56.00
C PRO A 12 -31.42 13.93 54.53
N PRO A 13 -30.50 13.51 53.61
CA PRO A 13 -30.72 13.74 52.21
C PRO A 13 -32.04 13.08 51.81
N LYS A 14 -32.92 13.86 51.18
CA LYS A 14 -34.15 13.32 50.61
C LYS A 14 -33.76 12.13 49.72
N PRO A 15 -34.42 10.96 49.82
CA PRO A 15 -34.19 9.87 48.90
C PRO A 15 -34.33 10.46 47.50
N GLY A 16 -33.25 10.37 46.71
CA GLY A 16 -33.19 10.99 45.38
C GLY A 16 -34.42 10.55 44.58
N ASP A 17 -35.06 11.51 43.95
CA ASP A 17 -36.15 11.23 43.03
C ASP A 17 -35.59 10.22 41.99
N ILE A 18 -36.06 8.98 42.08
CA ILE A 18 -35.74 7.96 41.06
C ILE A 18 -36.42 8.45 39.79
N ILE A 19 -35.65 9.03 38.89
CA ILE A 19 -36.14 9.47 37.59
C ILE A 19 -36.63 8.22 36.84
N ARG A 20 -37.94 7.97 36.95
CA ARG A 20 -38.60 6.88 36.19
C ARG A 20 -38.78 7.35 34.75
N PHE A 21 -37.86 6.99 33.88
CA PHE A 21 -38.04 7.23 32.45
C PHE A 21 -39.22 6.39 31.94
N LYS A 22 -40.13 7.03 31.22
CA LYS A 22 -41.21 6.33 30.53
C LYS A 22 -40.54 5.40 29.49
N PRO A 23 -41.03 4.15 29.30
CA PRO A 23 -40.41 3.20 28.38
C PRO A 23 -40.25 3.75 26.95
N LYS A 24 -41.19 4.59 26.51
CA LYS A 24 -41.09 5.29 25.21
C LYS A 24 -39.91 6.24 25.14
N SER A 25 -39.56 6.94 26.23
CA SER A 25 -38.39 7.85 26.26
C SER A 25 -37.09 7.10 26.23
N ILE A 26 -37.02 5.90 26.82
CA ILE A 26 -35.82 5.04 26.74
C ILE A 26 -35.59 4.58 25.32
N ILE A 27 -36.66 4.17 24.61
CA ILE A 27 -36.56 3.74 23.21
C ILE A 27 -36.04 4.87 22.31
N VAL A 28 -36.59 6.08 22.47
CA VAL A 28 -36.13 7.26 21.71
C VAL A 28 -34.67 7.57 22.01
N PHE A 29 -34.23 7.48 23.25
CA PHE A 29 -32.85 7.73 23.64
C PHE A 29 -31.89 6.68 23.07
N VAL A 30 -32.26 5.40 23.09
CA VAL A 30 -31.49 4.31 22.46
C VAL A 30 -31.38 4.50 20.95
N MET A 31 -32.47 4.85 20.27
CA MET A 31 -32.46 5.14 18.83
C MET A 31 -31.54 6.33 18.49
N LEU A 32 -31.49 7.34 19.33
CA LEU A 32 -30.62 8.49 19.16
C LEU A 32 -29.12 8.08 19.30
N ILE A 33 -28.81 7.28 20.33
CA ILE A 33 -27.43 6.76 20.49
C ILE A 33 -27.01 5.91 19.30
N VAL A 34 -27.88 5.00 18.86
CA VAL A 34 -27.59 4.17 17.67
C VAL A 34 -27.37 5.05 16.44
N GLY A 35 -28.19 6.08 16.23
CA GLY A 35 -28.03 7.05 15.16
C GLY A 35 -26.68 7.77 15.21
N ILE A 36 -26.27 8.24 16.39
CA ILE A 36 -24.95 8.88 16.57
C ILE A 36 -23.80 7.90 16.26
N VAL A 37 -23.87 6.66 16.74
CA VAL A 37 -22.84 5.64 16.48
C VAL A 37 -22.71 5.38 14.99
N VAL A 38 -23.83 5.23 14.26
CA VAL A 38 -23.82 5.05 12.80
C VAL A 38 -23.20 6.26 12.10
N LEU A 39 -23.57 7.47 12.51
CA LEU A 39 -22.98 8.69 11.94
C LEU A 39 -21.47 8.76 12.18
N VAL A 40 -20.99 8.49 13.38
CA VAL A 40 -19.56 8.49 13.70
C VAL A 40 -18.80 7.46 12.86
N GLN A 41 -19.38 6.27 12.66
CA GLN A 41 -18.76 5.26 11.80
C GLN A 41 -18.73 5.70 10.34
N MET A 42 -19.81 6.27 9.82
CA MET A 42 -19.85 6.79 8.44
C MET A 42 -18.84 7.93 8.22
N PHE A 43 -18.74 8.86 9.14
CA PHE A 43 -17.76 9.96 9.06
C PHE A 43 -16.32 9.43 9.15
N GLY A 44 -16.04 8.49 10.07
CA GLY A 44 -14.72 7.87 10.19
C GLY A 44 -14.30 7.16 8.91
N TYR A 45 -15.20 6.41 8.27
CA TYR A 45 -14.96 5.76 7.00
C TYR A 45 -14.66 6.79 5.89
N THR A 46 -15.43 7.85 5.78
CA THR A 46 -15.26 8.88 4.74
C THR A 46 -13.94 9.64 4.90
N ILE A 47 -13.55 9.98 6.12
CA ILE A 47 -12.28 10.68 6.40
C ILE A 47 -11.09 9.79 6.06
N ASN A 48 -11.11 8.52 6.46
CA ASN A 48 -10.04 7.57 6.15
C ASN A 48 -9.94 7.30 4.64
N TYR A 49 -11.06 7.15 3.95
CA TYR A 49 -11.10 6.99 2.50
C TYR A 49 -10.43 8.18 1.78
N SER A 50 -10.92 9.39 2.06
CA SER A 50 -10.39 10.61 1.43
C SER A 50 -8.91 10.84 1.76
N GLY A 51 -8.51 10.56 2.99
CA GLY A 51 -7.11 10.66 3.43
C GLY A 51 -6.21 9.71 2.64
N ASN A 52 -6.59 8.45 2.49
CA ASN A 52 -5.83 7.46 1.76
C ASN A 52 -5.75 7.77 0.26
N ILE A 53 -6.83 8.26 -0.35
CA ILE A 53 -6.83 8.68 -1.76
C ILE A 53 -5.85 9.85 -1.99
N ASN A 54 -5.88 10.87 -1.15
CA ASN A 54 -4.98 12.01 -1.29
C ASN A 54 -3.52 11.59 -1.11
N LEU A 55 -3.25 10.76 -0.10
CA LEU A 55 -1.92 10.21 0.15
C LEU A 55 -1.43 9.37 -1.03
N ALA A 56 -2.29 8.55 -1.62
CA ALA A 56 -1.95 7.77 -2.80
C ALA A 56 -1.65 8.66 -4.02
N LYS A 57 -2.41 9.73 -4.23
CA LYS A 57 -2.16 10.71 -5.31
C LYS A 57 -0.80 11.39 -5.12
N ASP A 58 -0.45 11.77 -3.90
CA ASP A 58 0.83 12.38 -3.56
C ASP A 58 1.99 11.39 -3.81
N TYR A 59 1.88 10.15 -3.34
CA TYR A 59 2.88 9.12 -3.62
C TYR A 59 3.03 8.82 -5.11
N TYR A 60 1.91 8.75 -5.84
CA TYR A 60 1.93 8.52 -7.27
C TYR A 60 2.61 9.66 -8.04
N ALA A 61 2.36 10.91 -7.67
CA ALA A 61 3.00 12.08 -8.24
C ALA A 61 4.52 12.10 -7.97
N ASN A 62 4.94 11.56 -6.83
CA ASN A 62 6.35 11.42 -6.45
C ASN A 62 7.02 10.14 -6.99
N GLN A 63 6.35 9.38 -7.86
CA GLN A 63 6.84 8.12 -8.43
C GLN A 63 7.06 7.00 -7.38
N GLU A 64 6.47 7.13 -6.20
CA GLU A 64 6.48 6.11 -5.14
C GLU A 64 5.30 5.14 -5.32
N TYR A 65 5.30 4.40 -6.44
CA TYR A 65 4.16 3.58 -6.86
C TYR A 65 3.79 2.47 -5.88
N ASP A 66 4.78 1.92 -5.18
CA ASP A 66 4.54 0.92 -4.14
C ASP A 66 3.72 1.50 -2.98
N LYS A 67 4.07 2.69 -2.50
CA LYS A 67 3.32 3.37 -1.44
C LYS A 67 1.95 3.83 -1.91
N ALA A 68 1.84 4.29 -3.16
CA ALA A 68 0.55 4.66 -3.76
C ALA A 68 -0.39 3.45 -3.81
N TYR A 69 0.11 2.30 -4.30
CA TYR A 69 -0.64 1.06 -4.33
C TYR A 69 -1.08 0.63 -2.92
N ASN A 70 -0.15 0.57 -1.96
CA ASN A 70 -0.43 0.13 -0.59
C ASN A 70 -1.44 1.03 0.14
N SER A 71 -1.47 2.34 -0.18
CA SER A 71 -2.44 3.28 0.40
C SER A 71 -3.88 3.03 -0.07
N LEU A 72 -4.06 2.37 -1.21
CA LEU A 72 -5.35 2.07 -1.83
C LEU A 72 -5.77 0.60 -1.69
N ASP A 73 -4.82 -0.28 -1.36
CA ASP A 73 -5.08 -1.71 -1.30
C ASP A 73 -6.06 -2.05 -0.16
N GLY A 74 -7.02 -2.92 -0.46
CA GLY A 74 -8.09 -3.31 0.47
C GLY A 74 -9.22 -2.28 0.63
N ILE A 75 -9.19 -1.15 -0.08
CA ILE A 75 -10.25 -0.14 -0.07
C ILE A 75 -11.20 -0.39 -1.25
N LYS A 76 -12.51 -0.23 -1.03
CA LYS A 76 -13.49 -0.30 -2.12
C LYS A 76 -13.39 0.98 -2.95
N LEU A 77 -12.73 0.90 -4.08
CA LEU A 77 -12.49 2.00 -5.01
C LEU A 77 -13.54 2.03 -6.12
N SER A 78 -13.68 3.18 -6.79
CA SER A 78 -14.53 3.36 -7.97
C SER A 78 -14.02 4.52 -8.84
N GLY A 79 -14.32 4.45 -10.13
CA GLY A 79 -13.99 5.53 -11.08
C GLY A 79 -12.50 5.83 -11.17
N ASP A 80 -12.15 7.10 -11.01
CA ASP A 80 -10.77 7.58 -11.15
C ASP A 80 -9.83 7.01 -10.09
N ASP A 81 -10.32 6.76 -8.88
CA ASP A 81 -9.51 6.20 -7.79
C ASP A 81 -9.17 4.72 -8.05
N GLU A 82 -10.09 3.95 -8.66
CA GLU A 82 -9.80 2.59 -9.13
C GLU A 82 -8.78 2.60 -10.28
N THR A 83 -8.88 3.58 -11.17
CA THR A 83 -7.92 3.78 -12.26
C THR A 83 -6.54 4.09 -11.72
N LEU A 84 -6.42 5.00 -10.74
CA LEU A 84 -5.17 5.31 -10.06
C LEU A 84 -4.54 4.08 -9.40
N TYR A 85 -5.35 3.25 -8.74
CA TYR A 85 -4.89 2.00 -8.14
C TYR A 85 -4.31 1.04 -9.20
N LYS A 86 -5.01 0.85 -10.32
CA LYS A 86 -4.54 0.00 -11.42
C LYS A 86 -3.25 0.56 -12.04
N GLN A 87 -3.19 1.87 -12.26
CA GLN A 87 -2.00 2.54 -12.77
C GLN A 87 -0.80 2.35 -11.84
N ALA A 88 -0.96 2.62 -10.54
CA ALA A 88 0.09 2.42 -9.56
C ALA A 88 0.55 0.95 -9.52
N LYS A 89 -0.39 0.01 -9.56
CA LYS A 89 -0.16 -1.43 -9.49
C LYS A 89 0.74 -1.94 -10.63
N VAL A 90 0.46 -1.56 -11.87
CA VAL A 90 1.21 -2.09 -13.02
C VAL A 90 2.64 -1.55 -13.05
N VAL A 91 2.85 -0.29 -12.69
CA VAL A 91 4.19 0.31 -12.60
C VAL A 91 4.96 -0.28 -11.42
N MET A 92 4.31 -0.40 -10.26
CA MET A 92 4.86 -0.99 -9.04
C MET A 92 5.40 -2.40 -9.26
N TYR A 93 4.77 -3.23 -10.09
CA TYR A 93 5.27 -4.58 -10.36
C TYR A 93 6.68 -4.62 -10.95
N VAL A 94 7.04 -3.64 -11.77
CA VAL A 94 8.39 -3.51 -12.34
C VAL A 94 9.31 -2.81 -11.34
N GLN A 95 8.85 -1.73 -10.70
CA GLN A 95 9.62 -0.95 -9.73
C GLN A 95 10.10 -1.81 -8.55
N ARG A 96 9.24 -2.64 -7.98
CA ARG A 96 9.62 -3.56 -6.88
C ARG A 96 10.77 -4.50 -7.25
N GLN A 97 10.89 -4.89 -8.51
CA GLN A 97 11.99 -5.74 -8.94
C GLN A 97 13.31 -4.95 -9.02
N TYR A 98 13.24 -3.70 -9.46
CA TYR A 98 14.40 -2.82 -9.45
C TYR A 98 14.86 -2.49 -8.02
N GLU A 99 13.93 -2.18 -7.12
CA GLU A 99 14.23 -1.96 -5.69
C GLU A 99 14.79 -3.22 -5.01
N SER A 100 14.27 -4.41 -5.38
CA SER A 100 14.82 -5.69 -4.90
C SER A 100 16.25 -5.89 -5.38
N TYR A 101 16.55 -5.55 -6.64
CA TYR A 101 17.92 -5.54 -7.16
C TYR A 101 18.82 -4.63 -6.30
N GLU A 102 18.42 -3.37 -6.06
CA GLU A 102 19.21 -2.44 -5.25
C GLU A 102 19.48 -2.95 -3.84
N ASN A 103 18.49 -3.60 -3.23
CA ASN A 103 18.62 -4.17 -1.89
C ASN A 103 19.57 -5.38 -1.88
N TYR A 104 19.48 -6.29 -2.85
CA TYR A 104 20.42 -7.41 -2.96
C TYR A 104 21.84 -6.95 -3.24
N GLU A 105 22.01 -5.91 -4.05
CA GLU A 105 23.32 -5.31 -4.31
C GLU A 105 23.99 -4.76 -3.05
N LYS A 106 23.23 -4.04 -2.21
CA LYS A 106 23.72 -3.55 -0.90
C LYS A 106 24.20 -4.68 0.01
N MET A 107 23.68 -5.90 -0.20
CA MET A 107 24.06 -7.10 0.56
C MET A 107 25.14 -7.94 -0.14
N ASN A 108 25.66 -7.49 -1.28
CA ASN A 108 26.60 -8.23 -2.14
C ASN A 108 26.04 -9.59 -2.63
N MET A 109 24.72 -9.70 -2.79
CA MET A 109 24.00 -10.87 -3.27
C MET A 109 23.75 -10.73 -4.77
N HIS A 110 24.82 -10.84 -5.57
CA HIS A 110 24.78 -10.51 -7.01
C HIS A 110 23.92 -11.46 -7.84
N THR A 111 23.84 -12.74 -7.47
CA THR A 111 22.96 -13.72 -8.11
C THR A 111 21.49 -13.37 -7.91
N GLU A 112 21.09 -13.06 -6.68
CA GLU A 112 19.72 -12.65 -6.34
C GLU A 112 19.38 -11.29 -6.96
N ALA A 113 20.35 -10.38 -7.01
CA ALA A 113 20.23 -9.10 -7.68
C ALA A 113 19.92 -9.27 -9.16
N LEU A 114 20.69 -10.14 -9.86
CA LEU A 114 20.43 -10.47 -11.26
C LEU A 114 19.07 -11.13 -11.46
N ASN A 115 18.68 -12.06 -10.58
CA ASN A 115 17.37 -12.69 -10.62
C ASN A 115 16.22 -11.67 -10.47
N ALA A 116 16.37 -10.67 -9.62
CA ALA A 116 15.40 -9.59 -9.48
C ALA A 116 15.26 -8.78 -10.77
N LEU A 117 16.37 -8.45 -11.45
CA LEU A 117 16.33 -7.76 -12.73
C LEU A 117 15.64 -8.58 -13.83
N VAL A 118 15.91 -9.89 -13.91
CA VAL A 118 15.24 -10.80 -14.87
C VAL A 118 13.73 -10.81 -14.60
N LYS A 119 13.32 -10.90 -13.35
CA LYS A 119 11.90 -10.79 -12.98
C LYS A 119 11.31 -9.42 -13.36
N GLY A 120 12.08 -8.34 -13.28
CA GLY A 120 11.67 -7.02 -13.74
C GLY A 120 11.38 -6.98 -15.24
N VAL A 121 12.21 -7.60 -16.06
CA VAL A 121 11.98 -7.75 -17.51
C VAL A 121 10.72 -8.57 -17.77
N ASP A 122 10.51 -9.69 -17.07
CA ASP A 122 9.30 -10.50 -17.18
C ASP A 122 8.04 -9.72 -16.82
N ARG A 123 8.07 -8.95 -15.72
CA ARG A 123 6.94 -8.09 -15.30
C ARG A 123 6.63 -7.02 -16.35
N TYR A 124 7.65 -6.37 -16.90
CA TYR A 124 7.46 -5.40 -17.97
C TYR A 124 6.77 -6.02 -19.18
N GLN A 125 7.25 -7.16 -19.67
CA GLN A 125 6.64 -7.85 -20.80
C GLN A 125 5.19 -8.28 -20.51
N THR A 126 4.94 -8.77 -19.30
CA THR A 126 3.61 -9.27 -18.89
C THR A 126 2.58 -8.15 -18.83
N TYR A 127 2.94 -6.99 -18.26
CA TYR A 127 2.00 -5.92 -17.94
C TYR A 127 2.03 -4.74 -18.91
N ARG A 128 2.88 -4.77 -19.94
CA ARG A 128 3.02 -3.67 -20.91
C ARG A 128 1.72 -3.32 -21.61
N SER A 129 0.93 -4.31 -22.02
CA SER A 129 -0.35 -4.07 -22.69
C SER A 129 -1.35 -3.37 -21.76
N GLU A 130 -1.45 -3.84 -20.50
CA GLU A 130 -2.30 -3.23 -19.48
C GLU A 130 -1.84 -1.81 -19.15
N ALA A 131 -0.52 -1.57 -19.03
CA ALA A 131 0.03 -0.24 -18.81
C ALA A 131 -0.31 0.74 -19.94
N LYS A 132 -0.30 0.26 -21.18
CA LYS A 132 -0.70 1.06 -22.35
C LYS A 132 -2.18 1.42 -22.31
N GLU A 133 -3.06 0.47 -21.99
CA GLU A 133 -4.50 0.71 -21.83
C GLU A 133 -4.80 1.71 -20.71
N LEU A 134 -4.00 1.67 -19.63
CA LEU A 134 -4.10 2.58 -18.49
C LEU A 134 -3.39 3.93 -18.71
N GLY A 135 -2.70 4.14 -19.84
CA GLY A 135 -1.99 5.37 -20.17
C GLY A 135 -0.74 5.62 -19.31
N VAL A 136 -0.07 4.56 -18.82
CA VAL A 136 1.11 4.64 -17.96
C VAL A 136 2.31 3.83 -18.51
N GLU A 137 2.27 3.46 -19.79
CA GLU A 137 3.37 2.73 -20.45
C GLU A 137 4.70 3.48 -20.32
N ASP A 138 4.68 4.80 -20.46
CA ASP A 138 5.89 5.64 -20.37
C ASP A 138 6.54 5.51 -18.99
N LYS A 139 5.76 5.61 -17.92
CA LYS A 139 6.25 5.48 -16.53
C LYS A 139 6.85 4.10 -16.27
N MET A 140 6.19 3.05 -16.75
CA MET A 140 6.69 1.68 -16.61
C MET A 140 7.95 1.46 -17.45
N THR A 141 8.04 2.10 -18.64
CA THR A 141 9.22 2.03 -19.53
C THR A 141 10.41 2.76 -18.93
N GLU A 142 10.22 3.86 -18.20
CA GLU A 142 11.30 4.53 -17.46
C GLU A 142 11.98 3.57 -16.49
N VAL A 143 11.21 2.85 -15.68
CA VAL A 143 11.76 1.85 -14.73
C VAL A 143 12.43 0.68 -15.49
N TYR A 144 11.81 0.21 -16.56
CA TYR A 144 12.40 -0.83 -17.41
C TYR A 144 13.76 -0.41 -17.97
N ASN A 145 13.89 0.81 -18.43
CA ASN A 145 15.15 1.34 -18.94
C ASN A 145 16.26 1.39 -17.88
N LEU A 146 15.92 1.64 -16.61
CA LEU A 146 16.86 1.51 -15.50
C LEU A 146 17.36 0.06 -15.37
N ILE A 147 16.46 -0.91 -15.44
CA ILE A 147 16.80 -2.34 -15.40
C ILE A 147 17.74 -2.72 -16.56
N ILE A 148 17.41 -2.33 -17.79
CA ILE A 148 18.22 -2.62 -18.98
C ILE A 148 19.60 -1.94 -18.90
N LYS A 149 19.65 -0.72 -18.35
CA LYS A 149 20.92 -0.04 -18.10
C LYS A 149 21.82 -0.84 -17.16
N VAL A 150 21.27 -1.38 -16.08
CA VAL A 150 22.03 -2.22 -15.15
C VAL A 150 22.53 -3.51 -15.82
N PHE A 151 21.71 -4.18 -16.61
CA PHE A 151 22.14 -5.34 -17.39
C PHE A 151 23.38 -5.02 -18.24
N LYS A 152 23.34 -3.87 -18.93
CA LYS A 152 24.41 -3.41 -19.81
C LYS A 152 25.68 -3.04 -19.04
N ASP A 153 25.53 -2.21 -18.02
CA ASP A 153 26.66 -1.59 -17.33
C ASP A 153 27.34 -2.57 -16.38
N LYS A 154 26.58 -3.35 -15.64
CA LYS A 154 27.10 -4.25 -14.61
C LYS A 154 27.32 -5.67 -15.11
N PHE A 155 26.30 -6.27 -15.73
CA PHE A 155 26.35 -7.66 -16.16
C PHE A 155 26.86 -7.86 -17.58
N LYS A 156 27.15 -6.76 -18.31
CA LYS A 156 27.62 -6.78 -19.72
C LYS A 156 26.68 -7.52 -20.64
N MET A 157 25.42 -7.54 -20.35
CA MET A 157 24.36 -8.20 -21.12
C MET A 157 23.57 -7.19 -21.95
N SER A 158 23.23 -7.59 -23.17
CA SER A 158 22.26 -6.89 -24.01
C SER A 158 20.82 -7.13 -23.52
N GLU A 159 19.89 -6.29 -23.97
CA GLU A 159 18.46 -6.48 -23.73
C GLU A 159 17.95 -7.84 -24.26
N THR A 160 18.44 -8.27 -25.43
CA THR A 160 18.08 -9.57 -26.02
C THR A 160 18.51 -10.73 -25.13
N GLU A 161 19.69 -10.65 -24.52
CA GLU A 161 20.17 -11.68 -23.58
C GLU A 161 19.32 -11.67 -22.29
N ALA A 162 18.94 -10.51 -21.78
CA ALA A 162 18.04 -10.40 -20.63
C ALA A 162 16.66 -11.04 -20.91
N ILE A 163 16.09 -10.81 -22.10
CA ILE A 163 14.85 -11.45 -22.55
C ILE A 163 15.03 -12.98 -22.67
N SER A 164 16.15 -13.43 -23.21
CA SER A 164 16.45 -14.88 -23.30
C SER A 164 16.56 -15.54 -21.93
N LEU A 165 17.02 -14.82 -20.90
CA LEU A 165 17.00 -15.32 -19.51
C LEU A 165 15.57 -15.47 -18.97
N VAL A 166 14.66 -14.56 -19.32
CA VAL A 166 13.23 -14.69 -18.96
C VAL A 166 12.63 -15.94 -19.60
N GLU A 167 12.88 -16.17 -20.88
CA GLU A 167 12.42 -17.36 -21.59
C GLU A 167 12.98 -18.64 -20.96
N LEU A 168 14.28 -18.65 -20.68
CA LEU A 168 14.96 -19.78 -20.05
C LEU A 168 14.38 -20.09 -18.67
N SER A 169 14.05 -19.05 -17.88
CA SER A 169 13.43 -19.22 -16.54
C SER A 169 12.09 -19.95 -16.59
N LYS A 170 11.36 -19.83 -17.70
CA LYS A 170 10.06 -20.48 -17.93
C LYS A 170 10.17 -21.89 -18.51
N LEU A 171 11.20 -22.14 -19.31
CA LEU A 171 11.38 -23.40 -20.02
C LEU A 171 12.22 -24.41 -19.23
N ASP A 172 13.32 -23.97 -18.64
CA ASP A 172 14.27 -24.80 -17.89
C ASP A 172 14.84 -24.02 -16.71
N PHE A 173 14.17 -24.15 -15.57
CA PHE A 173 14.57 -23.45 -14.34
C PHE A 173 15.97 -23.86 -13.85
N THR A 174 16.37 -25.12 -14.08
CA THR A 174 17.69 -25.61 -13.64
C THR A 174 18.81 -24.95 -14.42
N SER A 175 18.73 -24.95 -15.76
CA SER A 175 19.68 -24.24 -16.61
C SER A 175 19.69 -22.72 -16.36
N TYR A 176 18.53 -22.13 -16.11
CA TYR A 176 18.42 -20.74 -15.72
C TYR A 176 19.20 -20.44 -14.44
N TYR A 177 18.98 -21.24 -13.38
CA TYR A 177 19.64 -21.06 -12.08
C TYR A 177 21.16 -21.07 -12.21
N TYR A 178 21.73 -22.09 -12.84
CA TYR A 178 23.18 -22.17 -13.04
C TYR A 178 23.73 -21.01 -13.87
N LYS A 179 22.95 -20.53 -14.84
CA LYS A 179 23.37 -19.41 -15.68
C LYS A 179 23.43 -18.10 -14.90
N ILE A 180 22.41 -17.77 -14.10
CA ILE A 180 22.45 -16.55 -13.29
C ILE A 180 23.47 -16.62 -12.15
N GLU A 181 23.71 -17.81 -11.58
CA GLU A 181 24.76 -18.04 -10.57
C GLU A 181 26.14 -17.74 -11.17
N ALA A 182 26.45 -18.29 -12.35
CA ALA A 182 27.71 -18.02 -13.04
C ALA A 182 27.95 -16.53 -13.33
N TYR A 183 26.90 -15.80 -13.73
CA TYR A 183 27.00 -14.34 -13.92
C TYR A 183 27.16 -13.58 -12.60
N GLY A 184 26.46 -13.98 -11.55
CA GLY A 184 26.57 -13.35 -10.23
C GLY A 184 27.97 -13.54 -9.63
N GLU A 185 28.57 -14.71 -9.78
CA GLU A 185 29.93 -15.00 -9.32
C GLU A 185 31.03 -14.27 -10.11
N ALA A 186 30.80 -13.98 -11.38
CA ALA A 186 31.74 -13.25 -12.21
C ALA A 186 31.90 -11.76 -11.85
N ILE A 187 31.05 -11.23 -10.98
CA ILE A 187 31.07 -9.82 -10.56
C ILE A 187 31.90 -9.60 -9.29
N LYS A 188 32.38 -10.63 -8.65
CA LYS A 188 33.21 -10.57 -7.44
C LYS A 188 34.53 -9.85 -7.64
#